data_bcb2be21dd4bada08bd54dbde5e46e9b
#
_entry.id   bcb2be21dd4bada08bd54dbde5e46e9b
#
_cell.length_a   1.000
_cell.length_b   1.000
_cell.length_c   1.000
_cell.angle_alpha   90.00
_cell.angle_beta   90.00
_cell.angle_gamma   90.00
#
_symmetry.space_group_name_H-M   'P 1'
#
loop_
_entity.id
_entity.type
_entity.pdbx_description
1 polymer ?
#
loop_
_entity_poly.entity_id
_entity_poly.type
_entity_poly.pdbx_seq_one_letter_code
_entity_poly.pdbx_strand_id
1 'polypeptide(L)'
;KATGQVILFPGYMKAYVEGKDNPNKDLADKERILPIVERNDKLTYISLEAVPHNTKPPARYTEASLVKALEENGIGRPSTFASILATIVKREYVNRKGGKLSPTFLGLAVTQLLENHFANLVNKEFTAKMENGLDEISRGEQQSTPFMNNFYHGGGHFSGLEKMLKEKVDIPLACTIPLPAEIKESTEGRIGRFGPYLRRGEDTRSIPEETYLGDLTLEKVEEIFQIEVKEDEPIGSHPESGESIWLKK
;
A
#
# COMPACT_ATOMS: atom_id res chain seq x y z
N LYS A 1 -8.37 -33.66 10.52
CA LYS A 1 -8.73 -33.62 9.07
C LYS A 1 -7.45 -33.47 8.26
N ALA A 2 -7.15 -34.39 7.35
CA ALA A 2 -6.09 -34.25 6.38
C ALA A 2 -6.69 -33.85 5.02
N THR A 3 -6.09 -32.88 4.37
CA THR A 3 -6.47 -32.44 3.02
C THR A 3 -5.23 -32.45 2.13
N GLY A 4 -5.35 -32.95 0.93
CA GLY A 4 -4.27 -33.00 -0.04
C GLY A 4 -4.80 -33.34 -1.44
N GLN A 5 -3.90 -33.49 -2.40
CA GLN A 5 -4.23 -33.81 -3.78
C GLN A 5 -3.75 -35.21 -4.13
N VAL A 6 -4.52 -35.90 -4.94
CA VAL A 6 -4.12 -37.15 -5.58
C VAL A 6 -4.07 -36.88 -7.08
N ILE A 7 -2.90 -37.04 -7.70
CA ILE A 7 -2.71 -36.83 -9.14
C ILE A 7 -3.12 -38.12 -9.83
N LEU A 8 -4.28 -38.15 -10.47
CA LEU A 8 -4.74 -39.29 -11.26
C LEU A 8 -4.04 -39.35 -12.62
N PHE A 9 -3.81 -38.22 -13.26
CA PHE A 9 -3.11 -38.10 -14.51
C PHE A 9 -2.28 -36.80 -14.53
N PRO A 10 -0.95 -36.91 -14.64
CA PRO A 10 -0.09 -35.72 -14.50
C PRO A 10 -0.15 -34.74 -15.68
N GLY A 11 -0.57 -35.18 -16.88
CA GLY A 11 -0.72 -34.30 -18.04
C GLY A 11 0.46 -33.34 -18.24
N TYR A 12 0.16 -32.07 -18.43
CA TYR A 12 1.16 -30.99 -18.59
C TYR A 12 2.03 -30.77 -17.35
N MET A 13 1.59 -31.18 -16.15
CA MET A 13 2.35 -31.06 -14.90
C MET A 13 3.67 -31.83 -14.91
N LYS A 14 3.88 -32.75 -15.90
CA LYS A 14 5.19 -33.39 -16.10
C LYS A 14 6.26 -32.41 -16.60
N ALA A 15 5.87 -31.37 -17.31
CA ALA A 15 6.78 -30.41 -17.92
C ALA A 15 6.70 -29.01 -17.24
N TYR A 16 5.61 -28.71 -16.54
CA TYR A 16 5.36 -27.39 -16.02
C TYR A 16 4.57 -27.45 -14.72
N VAL A 17 5.08 -26.73 -13.70
CA VAL A 17 4.38 -26.52 -12.41
C VAL A 17 3.88 -25.09 -12.37
N GLU A 18 2.58 -24.92 -12.34
CA GLU A 18 1.94 -23.60 -12.33
C GLU A 18 2.13 -22.89 -10.97
N GLY A 19 2.70 -21.69 -11.01
CA GLY A 19 2.81 -20.81 -9.85
C GLY A 19 1.43 -20.28 -9.42
N LYS A 20 1.25 -19.92 -8.14
CA LYS A 20 0.01 -19.30 -7.65
C LYS A 20 0.25 -17.83 -7.32
N ASP A 21 -0.67 -16.99 -7.81
CA ASP A 21 -0.70 -15.54 -7.54
C ASP A 21 -1.27 -15.18 -6.17
N ASN A 22 -1.76 -16.16 -5.41
CA ASN A 22 -2.32 -15.91 -4.08
C ASN A 22 -1.27 -16.15 -2.98
N PRO A 23 -0.70 -15.08 -2.39
CA PRO A 23 0.34 -15.19 -1.37
C PRO A 23 -0.15 -15.79 -0.03
N ASN A 24 -1.48 -15.89 0.17
CA ASN A 24 -2.08 -16.46 1.37
C ASN A 24 -2.33 -17.97 1.29
N LYS A 25 -2.14 -18.57 0.12
CA LYS A 25 -2.18 -20.04 -0.01
C LYS A 25 -0.76 -20.57 0.11
N ASP A 26 -0.45 -21.14 1.25
CA ASP A 26 0.83 -21.82 1.49
C ASP A 26 1.10 -22.83 0.36
N LEU A 27 2.27 -22.71 -0.27
CA LEU A 27 2.78 -23.69 -1.24
C LEU A 27 2.78 -25.10 -0.63
N ALA A 28 2.95 -25.21 0.68
CA ALA A 28 2.93 -26.44 1.44
C ALA A 28 1.60 -27.23 1.32
N ASP A 29 0.47 -26.56 1.06
CA ASP A 29 -0.83 -27.26 0.87
C ASP A 29 -0.95 -27.90 -0.53
N LYS A 30 -0.13 -27.50 -1.48
CA LYS A 30 -0.15 -28.05 -2.85
C LYS A 30 0.67 -29.31 -3.02
N GLU A 31 1.74 -29.46 -2.27
CA GLU A 31 2.70 -30.55 -2.42
C GLU A 31 2.38 -31.74 -1.53
N ARG A 32 1.34 -31.67 -0.69
CA ARG A 32 0.92 -32.83 0.10
C ARG A 32 0.16 -33.80 -0.77
N ILE A 33 0.91 -34.71 -1.37
CA ILE A 33 0.37 -35.88 -2.02
C ILE A 33 -0.10 -36.82 -0.90
N LEU A 34 -1.39 -37.03 -0.80
CA LEU A 34 -1.94 -38.01 0.13
C LEU A 34 -1.73 -39.42 -0.41
N PRO A 35 -1.42 -40.39 0.46
CA PRO A 35 -1.45 -41.78 0.07
C PRO A 35 -2.88 -42.18 -0.33
N ILE A 36 -3.00 -43.16 -1.17
CA ILE A 36 -4.29 -43.72 -1.53
C ILE A 36 -4.85 -44.45 -0.30
N VAL A 37 -5.94 -43.92 0.24
CA VAL A 37 -6.65 -44.51 1.39
C VAL A 37 -8.13 -44.66 1.07
N GLU A 38 -8.73 -45.75 1.52
CA GLU A 38 -10.13 -46.05 1.33
C GLU A 38 -10.93 -45.82 2.64
N ARG A 39 -12.26 -45.76 2.49
CA ARG A 39 -13.12 -45.59 3.65
C ARG A 39 -13.03 -46.81 4.57
N ASN A 40 -12.76 -46.60 5.87
CA ASN A 40 -12.56 -47.57 6.93
C ASN A 40 -11.15 -48.23 6.98
N ASP A 41 -10.18 -47.72 6.24
CA ASP A 41 -8.81 -48.15 6.42
C ASP A 41 -8.33 -47.84 7.84
N LYS A 42 -7.62 -48.81 8.44
CA LYS A 42 -7.02 -48.63 9.77
C LYS A 42 -5.72 -47.89 9.66
N LEU A 43 -5.65 -46.71 10.24
CA LEU A 43 -4.42 -45.91 10.28
C LEU A 43 -3.70 -46.13 11.60
N THR A 44 -2.38 -46.26 11.55
CA THR A 44 -1.53 -46.36 12.73
C THR A 44 -1.16 -44.96 13.22
N TYR A 45 -1.42 -44.69 14.49
CA TYR A 45 -0.99 -43.47 15.15
C TYR A 45 0.52 -43.49 15.38
N ILE A 46 1.23 -42.46 14.92
CA ILE A 46 2.69 -42.33 15.08
C ILE A 46 3.02 -41.28 16.14
N SER A 47 2.50 -40.07 16.02
CA SER A 47 2.72 -39.00 17.00
C SER A 47 1.57 -38.00 16.99
N LEU A 48 1.32 -37.33 18.10
CA LEU A 48 0.40 -36.25 18.27
C LEU A 48 1.10 -35.11 19.00
N GLU A 49 1.21 -33.98 18.33
CA GLU A 49 1.79 -32.78 18.91
C GLU A 49 0.75 -31.66 18.93
N ALA A 50 0.67 -30.95 20.04
CA ALA A 50 -0.12 -29.74 20.17
C ALA A 50 0.68 -28.56 19.62
N VAL A 51 0.32 -28.08 18.44
CA VAL A 51 1.00 -26.93 17.80
C VAL A 51 0.14 -25.69 17.99
N PRO A 52 0.64 -24.64 18.66
CA PRO A 52 -0.08 -23.38 18.78
C PRO A 52 -0.11 -22.67 17.43
N HIS A 53 -1.27 -22.11 17.09
CA HIS A 53 -1.45 -21.29 15.88
C HIS A 53 -1.99 -19.92 16.27
N ASN A 54 -1.33 -18.89 15.78
CA ASN A 54 -1.79 -17.52 15.91
C ASN A 54 -2.34 -17.04 14.55
N THR A 55 -3.36 -16.20 14.58
CA THR A 55 -3.83 -15.50 13.39
C THR A 55 -2.72 -14.58 12.86
N LYS A 56 -2.57 -14.56 11.53
CA LYS A 56 -1.60 -13.69 10.86
C LYS A 56 -2.36 -12.58 10.14
N PRO A 57 -1.79 -11.36 10.06
CA PRO A 57 -2.37 -10.31 9.24
C PRO A 57 -2.40 -10.73 7.76
N PRO A 58 -3.27 -10.11 6.93
CA PRO A 58 -3.27 -10.33 5.49
C PRO A 58 -1.88 -10.07 4.90
N ALA A 59 -1.50 -10.88 3.91
CA ALA A 59 -0.24 -10.68 3.22
C ALA A 59 -0.27 -9.38 2.41
N ARG A 60 0.88 -8.73 2.27
CA ARG A 60 1.02 -7.57 1.40
C ARG A 60 0.82 -7.96 -0.06
N TYR A 61 0.27 -7.05 -0.85
CA TYR A 61 0.10 -7.26 -2.28
C TYR A 61 1.44 -7.46 -2.99
N THR A 62 1.45 -8.36 -3.94
CA THR A 62 2.39 -8.40 -5.07
C THR A 62 1.76 -7.62 -6.23
N GLU A 63 2.53 -7.33 -7.29
CA GLU A 63 1.96 -6.68 -8.48
C GLU A 63 0.82 -7.53 -9.07
N ALA A 64 1.01 -8.84 -9.19
CA ALA A 64 0.00 -9.75 -9.71
C ALA A 64 -1.27 -9.77 -8.84
N SER A 65 -1.13 -9.87 -7.51
CA SER A 65 -2.27 -9.87 -6.62
C SER A 65 -2.97 -8.51 -6.53
N LEU A 66 -2.25 -7.39 -6.74
CA LEU A 66 -2.86 -6.07 -6.83
C LEU A 66 -3.66 -5.93 -8.12
N VAL A 67 -3.13 -6.37 -9.28
CA VAL A 67 -3.88 -6.38 -10.55
C VAL A 67 -5.17 -7.19 -10.39
N LYS A 68 -5.08 -8.38 -9.81
CA LYS A 68 -6.25 -9.21 -9.53
C LYS A 68 -7.28 -8.49 -8.65
N ALA A 69 -6.84 -7.80 -7.59
CA ALA A 69 -7.72 -7.03 -6.73
C ALA A 69 -8.37 -5.83 -7.46
N LEU A 70 -7.66 -5.15 -8.34
CA LEU A 70 -8.19 -4.09 -9.19
C LEU A 70 -9.27 -4.64 -10.13
N GLU A 71 -9.00 -5.75 -10.81
CA GLU A 71 -9.94 -6.43 -11.70
C GLU A 71 -11.22 -6.87 -10.97
N GLU A 72 -11.07 -7.53 -9.81
CA GLU A 72 -12.19 -7.97 -8.98
C GLU A 72 -13.08 -6.80 -8.49
N ASN A 73 -12.51 -5.61 -8.33
CA ASN A 73 -13.25 -4.40 -7.96
C ASN A 73 -13.71 -3.55 -9.17
N GLY A 74 -13.44 -3.98 -10.41
CA GLY A 74 -13.82 -3.25 -11.62
C GLY A 74 -13.03 -1.94 -11.83
N ILE A 75 -11.85 -1.82 -11.24
CA ILE A 75 -10.97 -0.64 -11.30
C ILE A 75 -9.88 -0.86 -12.33
N GLY A 76 -9.79 0.02 -13.32
CA GLY A 76 -8.87 -0.13 -14.44
C GLY A 76 -9.33 -1.18 -15.46
N ARG A 77 -8.52 -1.36 -16.49
CA ARG A 77 -8.74 -2.33 -17.58
C ARG A 77 -7.40 -2.97 -17.95
N PRO A 78 -7.37 -4.08 -18.66
CA PRO A 78 -6.11 -4.74 -19.06
C PRO A 78 -5.07 -3.78 -19.67
N SER A 79 -5.53 -2.79 -20.44
CA SER A 79 -4.68 -1.76 -21.05
C SER A 79 -4.10 -0.76 -20.05
N THR A 80 -4.69 -0.59 -18.87
CA THR A 80 -4.30 0.44 -17.88
C THR A 80 -3.61 -0.12 -16.63
N PHE A 81 -3.71 -1.41 -16.33
CA PHE A 81 -3.12 -1.99 -15.12
C PHE A 81 -1.62 -1.69 -15.00
N ALA A 82 -0.86 -1.89 -16.09
CA ALA A 82 0.58 -1.64 -16.08
C ALA A 82 0.91 -0.16 -15.81
N SER A 83 0.15 0.77 -16.38
CA SER A 83 0.34 2.21 -16.16
C SER A 83 -0.05 2.65 -14.74
N ILE A 84 -1.08 2.05 -14.15
CA ILE A 84 -1.48 2.28 -12.76
C ILE A 84 -0.34 1.87 -11.82
N LEU A 85 0.17 0.64 -11.96
CA LEU A 85 1.29 0.14 -11.16
C LEU A 85 2.54 1.01 -11.32
N ALA A 86 2.90 1.36 -12.56
CA ALA A 86 4.03 2.23 -12.82
C ALA A 86 3.87 3.61 -12.17
N THR A 87 2.65 4.16 -12.19
CA THR A 87 2.35 5.48 -11.63
C THR A 87 2.50 5.52 -10.12
N ILE A 88 1.96 4.54 -9.39
CA ILE A 88 2.04 4.52 -7.92
C ILE A 88 3.49 4.34 -7.43
N VAL A 89 4.31 3.58 -8.19
CA VAL A 89 5.73 3.42 -7.88
C VAL A 89 6.53 4.67 -8.26
N LYS A 90 6.30 5.24 -9.46
CA LYS A 90 6.99 6.45 -9.93
C LYS A 90 6.72 7.67 -9.04
N ARG A 91 5.51 7.75 -8.47
CA ARG A 91 5.14 8.81 -7.51
C ARG A 91 5.56 8.51 -6.08
N GLU A 92 6.29 7.43 -5.87
CA GLU A 92 6.77 7.01 -4.55
C GLU A 92 5.66 6.80 -3.52
N TYR A 93 4.43 6.47 -3.97
CA TYR A 93 3.36 6.12 -3.05
C TYR A 93 3.53 4.72 -2.48
N VAL A 94 4.22 3.86 -3.23
CA VAL A 94 4.48 2.46 -2.90
C VAL A 94 5.92 2.11 -3.25
N ASN A 95 6.59 1.38 -2.35
CA ASN A 95 7.90 0.79 -2.58
C ASN A 95 7.77 -0.71 -2.85
N ARG A 96 8.70 -1.25 -3.66
CA ARG A 96 8.86 -2.69 -3.91
C ARG A 96 9.94 -3.26 -3.01
N LYS A 97 9.58 -4.22 -2.15
CA LYS A 97 10.53 -4.92 -1.29
C LYS A 97 10.24 -6.42 -1.31
N GLY A 98 11.20 -7.23 -1.75
CA GLY A 98 11.03 -8.69 -1.80
C GLY A 98 9.84 -9.15 -2.64
N GLY A 99 9.55 -8.49 -3.77
CA GLY A 99 8.39 -8.79 -4.63
C GLY A 99 7.04 -8.35 -4.06
N LYS A 100 7.02 -7.69 -2.91
CA LYS A 100 5.82 -7.17 -2.26
C LYS A 100 5.76 -5.65 -2.36
N LEU A 101 4.54 -5.12 -2.37
CA LEU A 101 4.26 -3.69 -2.38
C LEU A 101 4.04 -3.21 -0.95
N SER A 102 4.74 -2.17 -0.55
CA SER A 102 4.59 -1.53 0.76
C SER A 102 4.28 -0.06 0.58
N PRO A 103 3.23 0.48 1.23
CA PRO A 103 2.93 1.91 1.16
C PRO A 103 4.06 2.71 1.84
N THR A 104 4.37 3.86 1.28
CA THR A 104 5.29 4.84 1.87
C THR A 104 4.54 5.80 2.78
N PHE A 105 5.24 6.57 3.58
CA PHE A 105 4.62 7.63 4.38
C PHE A 105 3.96 8.69 3.48
N LEU A 106 4.56 9.02 2.34
CA LEU A 106 3.98 9.91 1.34
C LEU A 106 2.66 9.33 0.80
N GLY A 107 2.64 8.06 0.44
CA GLY A 107 1.42 7.38 -0.01
C GLY A 107 0.31 7.41 1.02
N LEU A 108 0.64 7.20 2.29
CA LEU A 108 -0.33 7.26 3.40
C LEU A 108 -0.87 8.67 3.60
N ALA A 109 -0.02 9.71 3.59
CA ALA A 109 -0.44 11.10 3.75
C ALA A 109 -1.33 11.53 2.57
N VAL A 110 -0.97 11.19 1.33
CA VAL A 110 -1.79 11.48 0.14
C VAL A 110 -3.14 10.76 0.22
N THR A 111 -3.18 9.50 0.63
CA THR A 111 -4.43 8.77 0.80
C THR A 111 -5.31 9.43 1.85
N GLN A 112 -4.77 9.79 3.00
CA GLN A 112 -5.49 10.48 4.07
C GLN A 112 -6.05 11.83 3.60
N LEU A 113 -5.25 12.62 2.87
CA LEU A 113 -5.72 13.87 2.28
C LEU A 113 -6.93 13.64 1.35
N LEU A 114 -6.82 12.64 0.47
CA LEU A 114 -7.87 12.33 -0.49
C LEU A 114 -9.14 11.80 0.20
N GLU A 115 -9.01 10.96 1.23
CA GLU A 115 -10.13 10.46 2.02
C GLU A 115 -10.86 11.59 2.77
N ASN A 116 -10.11 12.55 3.32
CA ASN A 116 -10.68 13.66 4.08
C ASN A 116 -11.38 14.71 3.20
N HIS A 117 -10.83 15.01 2.01
CA HIS A 117 -11.32 16.12 1.18
C HIS A 117 -12.01 15.64 -0.12
N PHE A 118 -11.69 14.46 -0.60
CA PHE A 118 -12.13 13.93 -1.89
C PHE A 118 -12.64 12.48 -1.77
N ALA A 119 -13.31 12.15 -0.66
CA ALA A 119 -13.74 10.79 -0.33
C ALA A 119 -14.48 10.08 -1.48
N ASN A 120 -15.31 10.81 -2.23
CA ASN A 120 -16.01 10.26 -3.38
C ASN A 120 -15.07 9.80 -4.50
N LEU A 121 -13.95 10.51 -4.74
CA LEU A 121 -12.99 10.17 -5.80
C LEU A 121 -12.13 8.95 -5.46
N VAL A 122 -11.89 8.69 -4.19
CA VAL A 122 -11.11 7.52 -3.74
C VAL A 122 -11.98 6.32 -3.40
N ASN A 123 -13.28 6.45 -3.54
CA ASN A 123 -14.23 5.36 -3.35
C ASN A 123 -14.11 4.35 -4.50
N LYS A 124 -13.98 3.05 -4.17
CA LYS A 124 -13.81 1.97 -5.15
C LYS A 124 -15.03 1.83 -6.06
N GLU A 125 -16.21 1.91 -5.49
CA GLU A 125 -17.48 1.80 -6.20
C GLU A 125 -17.69 2.97 -7.18
N PHE A 126 -17.26 4.17 -6.79
CA PHE A 126 -17.29 5.35 -7.67
C PHE A 126 -16.35 5.14 -8.87
N THR A 127 -15.12 4.68 -8.62
CA THR A 127 -14.14 4.41 -9.68
C THR A 127 -14.65 3.32 -10.63
N ALA A 128 -15.19 2.24 -10.09
CA ALA A 128 -15.78 1.16 -10.91
C ALA A 128 -16.95 1.64 -11.77
N LYS A 129 -17.84 2.50 -11.23
CA LYS A 129 -18.93 3.11 -11.99
C LYS A 129 -18.41 4.04 -13.09
N MET A 130 -17.37 4.81 -12.82
CA MET A 130 -16.72 5.65 -13.81
C MET A 130 -16.16 4.82 -14.98
N GLU A 131 -15.43 3.75 -14.67
CA GLU A 131 -14.88 2.82 -15.67
C GLU A 131 -16.00 2.18 -16.52
N ASN A 132 -17.08 1.74 -15.89
CA ASN A 132 -18.23 1.17 -16.59
C ASN A 132 -18.92 2.20 -17.50
N GLY A 133 -19.08 3.45 -17.04
CA GLY A 133 -19.65 4.52 -17.87
C GLY A 133 -18.78 4.85 -19.09
N LEU A 134 -17.45 4.80 -18.94
CA LEU A 134 -16.53 4.94 -20.08
C LEU A 134 -16.67 3.78 -21.07
N ASP A 135 -16.87 2.55 -20.60
CA ASP A 135 -17.15 1.41 -21.45
C ASP A 135 -18.49 1.55 -22.20
N GLU A 136 -19.54 2.04 -21.52
CA GLU A 136 -20.84 2.31 -22.15
C GLU A 136 -20.72 3.37 -23.26
N ILE A 137 -19.93 4.43 -23.03
CA ILE A 137 -19.62 5.43 -24.07
C ILE A 137 -18.89 4.77 -25.24
N SER A 138 -17.92 3.94 -24.97
CA SER A 138 -17.14 3.22 -25.99
C SER A 138 -18.02 2.30 -26.86
N ARG A 139 -19.08 1.72 -26.29
CA ARG A 139 -20.06 0.89 -27.02
C ARG A 139 -21.18 1.69 -27.69
N GLY A 140 -21.21 3.02 -27.48
CA GLY A 140 -22.28 3.90 -28.02
C GLY A 140 -23.61 3.82 -27.24
N GLU A 141 -23.61 3.20 -26.06
CA GLU A 141 -24.80 3.06 -25.19
C GLU A 141 -25.07 4.34 -24.39
N GLN A 142 -24.04 5.17 -24.17
CA GLN A 142 -24.12 6.44 -23.45
C GLN A 142 -23.41 7.55 -24.25
N GLN A 143 -23.91 8.79 -24.13
CA GLN A 143 -23.26 9.93 -24.73
C GLN A 143 -22.19 10.52 -23.80
N SER A 144 -21.02 10.85 -24.37
CA SER A 144 -19.86 11.37 -23.62
C SER A 144 -20.13 12.74 -22.98
N THR A 145 -20.78 13.66 -23.69
CA THR A 145 -21.00 15.03 -23.20
C THR A 145 -21.88 15.11 -21.94
N PRO A 146 -23.06 14.46 -21.85
CA PRO A 146 -23.80 14.39 -20.59
C PRO A 146 -23.04 13.71 -19.46
N PHE A 147 -22.29 12.65 -19.74
CA PHE A 147 -21.47 11.93 -18.75
C PHE A 147 -20.41 12.85 -18.15
N MET A 148 -19.65 13.56 -18.99
CA MET A 148 -18.61 14.49 -18.57
C MET A 148 -19.19 15.71 -17.85
N ASN A 149 -20.34 16.24 -18.27
CA ASN A 149 -21.03 17.32 -17.58
C ASN A 149 -21.44 16.91 -16.16
N ASN A 150 -22.02 15.72 -15.99
CA ASN A 150 -22.38 15.19 -14.68
C ASN A 150 -21.15 14.99 -13.78
N PHE A 151 -20.04 14.52 -14.35
CA PHE A 151 -18.80 14.36 -13.59
C PHE A 151 -18.20 15.71 -13.17
N TYR A 152 -18.17 16.70 -14.06
CA TYR A 152 -17.55 18.00 -13.78
C TYR A 152 -18.43 18.91 -12.93
N HIS A 153 -19.68 19.11 -13.32
CA HIS A 153 -20.61 20.04 -12.65
C HIS A 153 -21.46 19.39 -11.55
N GLY A 154 -21.51 18.08 -11.53
CA GLY A 154 -22.34 17.31 -10.61
C GLY A 154 -23.66 16.85 -11.22
N GLY A 155 -24.16 15.73 -10.70
CA GLY A 155 -25.44 15.15 -11.10
C GLY A 155 -25.80 13.96 -10.21
N GLY A 156 -27.08 13.78 -9.93
CA GLY A 156 -27.53 12.74 -9.01
C GLY A 156 -26.98 12.94 -7.59
N HIS A 157 -26.21 11.96 -7.10
CA HIS A 157 -25.60 12.00 -5.77
C HIS A 157 -24.15 12.52 -5.77
N PHE A 158 -23.58 12.83 -6.93
CA PHE A 158 -22.22 13.34 -7.06
C PHE A 158 -22.20 14.86 -7.12
N SER A 159 -21.44 15.49 -6.22
CA SER A 159 -21.40 16.96 -6.09
C SER A 159 -20.68 17.69 -7.24
N GLY A 160 -19.97 16.94 -8.09
CA GLY A 160 -19.19 17.48 -9.20
C GLY A 160 -17.76 17.87 -8.81
N LEU A 161 -16.86 17.65 -9.74
CA LEU A 161 -15.43 17.94 -9.55
C LEU A 161 -15.18 19.44 -9.34
N GLU A 162 -15.91 20.32 -10.06
CA GLU A 162 -15.81 21.78 -9.95
C GLU A 162 -16.04 22.27 -8.53
N LYS A 163 -17.05 21.73 -7.84
CA LYS A 163 -17.34 22.10 -6.44
C LYS A 163 -16.28 21.60 -5.49
N MET A 164 -15.82 20.35 -5.68
CA MET A 164 -14.80 19.75 -4.83
C MET A 164 -13.46 20.50 -4.90
N LEU A 165 -13.08 20.99 -6.08
CA LEU A 165 -11.85 21.77 -6.28
C LEU A 165 -11.89 23.18 -5.64
N LYS A 166 -13.08 23.69 -5.31
CA LYS A 166 -13.25 24.99 -4.60
C LYS A 166 -13.16 24.85 -3.09
N GLU A 167 -13.18 23.65 -2.54
CA GLU A 167 -13.02 23.43 -1.13
C GLU A 167 -11.59 23.76 -0.69
N LYS A 168 -11.48 24.47 0.45
CA LYS A 168 -10.17 24.79 1.01
C LYS A 168 -9.61 23.58 1.72
N VAL A 169 -8.43 23.15 1.29
CA VAL A 169 -7.68 22.09 1.93
C VAL A 169 -6.85 22.68 3.07
N ASP A 170 -6.93 22.09 4.26
CA ASP A 170 -6.02 22.39 5.36
C ASP A 170 -4.66 21.70 5.09
N ILE A 171 -3.71 22.49 4.57
CA ILE A 171 -2.39 21.97 4.19
C ILE A 171 -1.62 21.37 5.38
N PRO A 172 -1.57 22.01 6.57
CA PRO A 172 -0.98 21.41 7.75
C PRO A 172 -1.53 20.03 8.12
N LEU A 173 -2.85 19.87 8.06
CA LEU A 173 -3.51 18.59 8.30
C LEU A 173 -3.23 17.59 7.18
N ALA A 174 -3.22 18.05 5.94
CA ALA A 174 -2.93 17.23 4.76
C ALA A 174 -1.53 16.61 4.78
N CYS A 175 -0.58 17.27 5.41
CA CYS A 175 0.79 16.79 5.56
C CYS A 175 0.99 15.87 6.76
N THR A 176 -0.06 15.46 7.48
CA THR A 176 0.06 14.53 8.59
C THR A 176 0.17 13.07 8.11
N ILE A 177 0.90 12.26 8.86
CA ILE A 177 1.02 10.83 8.66
C ILE A 177 0.13 10.14 9.70
N PRO A 178 -0.71 9.16 9.33
CA PRO A 178 -1.47 8.38 10.30
C PRO A 178 -0.52 7.49 11.11
N LEU A 179 -0.29 7.85 12.37
CA LEU A 179 0.52 7.05 13.31
C LEU A 179 -0.37 6.13 14.15
N PRO A 180 0.18 4.99 14.65
CA PRO A 180 -0.48 4.18 15.67
C PRO A 180 -0.90 5.02 16.88
N ALA A 181 -2.02 4.67 17.52
CA ALA A 181 -2.61 5.44 18.62
C ALA A 181 -1.62 5.67 19.76
N GLU A 182 -0.84 4.66 20.11
CA GLU A 182 0.17 4.70 21.18
C GLU A 182 1.27 5.75 20.95
N ILE A 183 1.61 6.00 19.68
CA ILE A 183 2.64 6.97 19.28
C ILE A 183 2.01 8.37 19.15
N LYS A 184 0.78 8.44 18.66
CA LYS A 184 0.06 9.68 18.37
C LYS A 184 -0.19 10.54 19.60
N GLU A 185 -0.22 9.97 20.79
CA GLU A 185 -0.42 10.72 22.05
C GLU A 185 0.70 11.73 22.34
N SER A 186 1.93 11.41 21.95
CA SER A 186 3.11 12.25 22.26
C SER A 186 3.84 12.76 21.02
N THR A 187 3.57 12.21 19.84
CA THR A 187 4.37 12.46 18.64
C THR A 187 3.47 12.59 17.41
N GLU A 188 3.74 13.61 16.60
CA GLU A 188 3.10 13.80 15.30
C GLU A 188 4.02 13.31 14.18
N GLY A 189 3.47 12.57 13.22
CA GLY A 189 4.14 12.27 11.96
C GLY A 189 3.74 13.28 10.89
N ARG A 190 4.69 13.78 10.13
CA ARG A 190 4.44 14.77 9.07
C ARG A 190 5.31 14.52 7.84
N ILE A 191 4.85 15.00 6.70
CA ILE A 191 5.63 15.09 5.47
C ILE A 191 6.13 16.52 5.31
N GLY A 192 7.43 16.70 5.21
CA GLY A 192 8.08 17.98 4.97
C GLY A 192 8.78 18.02 3.60
N ARG A 193 9.45 19.14 3.33
CA ARG A 193 10.22 19.35 2.11
C ARG A 193 11.33 18.30 1.91
N PHE A 194 11.88 17.80 3.01
CA PHE A 194 13.00 16.85 3.04
C PHE A 194 12.56 15.40 3.34
N GLY A 195 11.26 15.11 3.25
CA GLY A 195 10.72 13.79 3.50
C GLY A 195 9.89 13.67 4.78
N PRO A 196 9.58 12.45 5.21
CA PRO A 196 8.80 12.19 6.42
C PRO A 196 9.61 12.48 7.68
N TYR A 197 8.97 13.08 8.67
CA TYR A 197 9.58 13.38 9.97
C TYR A 197 8.59 13.22 11.13
N LEU A 198 9.14 12.99 12.31
CA LEU A 198 8.41 12.98 13.57
C LEU A 198 8.61 14.31 14.28
N ARG A 199 7.55 14.79 14.93
CA ARG A 199 7.56 16.02 15.71
C ARG A 199 7.03 15.76 17.13
N ARG A 200 7.77 16.18 18.12
CA ARG A 200 7.38 16.14 19.55
C ARG A 200 7.61 17.52 20.16
N GLY A 201 6.53 18.30 20.27
CA GLY A 201 6.65 19.71 20.65
C GLY A 201 7.43 20.52 19.61
N GLU A 202 8.57 21.07 19.99
CA GLU A 202 9.47 21.81 19.08
C GLU A 202 10.54 20.91 18.45
N ASP A 203 10.75 19.71 19.00
CA ASP A 203 11.76 18.80 18.50
C ASP A 203 11.27 18.03 17.27
N THR A 204 12.10 17.96 16.23
CA THR A 204 11.80 17.29 14.96
C THR A 204 12.91 16.34 14.58
N ARG A 205 12.56 15.14 14.10
CA ARG A 205 13.50 14.12 13.64
C ARG A 205 13.03 13.52 12.34
N SER A 206 13.92 13.43 11.36
CA SER A 206 13.64 12.75 10.11
C SER A 206 13.45 11.26 10.35
N ILE A 207 12.46 10.67 9.68
CA ILE A 207 12.28 9.21 9.68
C ILE A 207 13.28 8.61 8.68
N PRO A 208 14.09 7.61 9.06
CA PRO A 208 15.00 6.96 8.13
C PRO A 208 14.27 6.35 6.93
N GLU A 209 14.87 6.43 5.74
CA GLU A 209 14.25 6.01 4.46
C GLU A 209 13.80 4.55 4.44
N GLU A 210 14.48 3.67 5.16
CA GLU A 210 14.15 2.24 5.22
C GLU A 210 13.04 1.90 6.23
N THR A 211 12.49 2.89 6.94
CA THR A 211 11.46 2.69 7.95
C THR A 211 10.07 2.69 7.30
N TYR A 212 9.27 1.69 7.60
CA TYR A 212 7.86 1.64 7.20
C TYR A 212 6.94 1.90 8.40
N LEU A 213 5.68 2.25 8.14
CA LEU A 213 4.74 2.52 9.23
C LEU A 213 4.62 1.36 10.22
N GLY A 214 4.67 0.12 9.72
CA GLY A 214 4.61 -1.07 10.58
C GLY A 214 5.85 -1.31 11.45
N ASP A 215 6.96 -0.64 11.13
CA ASP A 215 8.22 -0.71 11.88
C ASP A 215 8.32 0.40 12.94
N LEU A 216 7.41 1.40 12.88
CA LEU A 216 7.32 2.47 13.87
C LEU A 216 6.62 1.96 15.13
N THR A 217 7.41 1.42 16.06
CA THR A 217 7.02 1.12 17.43
C THR A 217 7.40 2.28 18.35
N LEU A 218 6.87 2.32 19.58
CA LEU A 218 7.29 3.31 20.58
C LEU A 218 8.80 3.29 20.79
N GLU A 219 9.39 2.09 20.87
CA GLU A 219 10.84 1.91 21.04
C GLU A 219 11.60 2.52 19.86
N LYS A 220 11.13 2.30 18.63
CA LYS A 220 11.77 2.86 17.43
C LYS A 220 11.65 4.37 17.37
N VAL A 221 10.54 4.93 17.80
CA VAL A 221 10.35 6.38 17.89
C VAL A 221 11.33 6.98 18.91
N GLU A 222 11.48 6.35 20.09
CA GLU A 222 12.45 6.82 21.09
C GLU A 222 13.90 6.72 20.57
N GLU A 223 14.26 5.63 19.88
CA GLU A 223 15.57 5.53 19.22
C GLU A 223 15.81 6.69 18.25
N ILE A 224 14.80 7.04 17.43
CA ILE A 224 14.92 8.13 16.46
C ILE A 224 15.13 9.48 17.19
N PHE A 225 14.47 9.72 18.33
CA PHE A 225 14.67 10.95 19.10
C PHE A 225 15.99 10.96 19.91
N GLN A 226 16.55 9.80 20.23
CA GLN A 226 17.87 9.67 20.89
C GLN A 226 19.05 9.86 19.94
N ILE A 227 18.85 9.75 18.61
CA ILE A 227 19.89 10.06 17.64
C ILE A 227 20.28 11.53 17.82
N GLU A 228 21.50 11.79 18.28
CA GLU A 228 22.03 13.13 18.34
C GLU A 228 21.99 13.78 16.97
N VAL A 229 21.33 14.91 16.87
CA VAL A 229 21.42 15.76 15.67
C VAL A 229 22.87 16.22 15.64
N LYS A 230 23.65 15.66 14.73
CA LYS A 230 24.95 16.26 14.42
C LYS A 230 24.65 17.68 13.96
N GLU A 231 24.96 18.65 14.78
CA GLU A 231 25.00 20.04 14.36
C GLU A 231 25.88 20.07 13.11
N ASP A 232 25.44 20.80 12.08
CA ASP A 232 26.24 20.91 10.86
C ASP A 232 27.61 21.46 11.33
N GLU A 233 28.66 20.63 11.24
CA GLU A 233 30.00 21.08 11.51
C GLU A 233 30.50 21.86 10.29
N PRO A 234 31.14 23.02 10.48
CA PRO A 234 31.69 23.76 9.37
C PRO A 234 32.77 22.91 8.69
N ILE A 235 32.77 22.85 7.35
CA ILE A 235 33.72 22.08 6.55
C ILE A 235 35.15 22.61 6.76
N GLY A 236 35.28 23.88 7.15
CA GLY A 236 36.52 24.57 7.39
C GLY A 236 36.30 26.06 7.60
N SER A 237 37.40 26.84 7.62
CA SER A 237 37.35 28.29 7.70
C SER A 237 37.86 28.91 6.44
N HIS A 238 37.26 30.01 6.00
CA HIS A 238 37.70 30.77 4.84
C HIS A 238 39.12 31.34 5.07
N PRO A 239 40.08 31.11 4.16
CA PRO A 239 41.50 31.40 4.43
C PRO A 239 41.80 32.88 4.65
N GLU A 240 40.97 33.79 4.15
CA GLU A 240 41.22 35.24 4.28
C GLU A 240 40.33 35.92 5.32
N SER A 241 39.07 35.48 5.48
CA SER A 241 38.10 36.09 6.43
C SER A 241 38.03 35.37 7.76
N GLY A 242 38.47 34.12 7.87
CA GLY A 242 38.34 33.29 9.07
C GLY A 242 36.92 32.79 9.35
N GLU A 243 35.95 33.15 8.51
CA GLU A 243 34.55 32.72 8.68
C GLU A 243 34.36 31.23 8.41
N SER A 244 33.48 30.61 9.19
CA SER A 244 33.15 29.19 9.05
C SER A 244 32.44 28.92 7.71
N ILE A 245 32.91 27.94 6.96
CA ILE A 245 32.33 27.51 5.69
C ILE A 245 31.37 26.35 5.98
N TRP A 246 30.11 26.51 5.59
CA TRP A 246 29.05 25.53 5.79
C TRP A 246 28.64 24.90 4.46
N LEU A 247 28.37 23.58 4.45
CA LEU A 247 27.77 22.94 3.30
C LEU A 247 26.27 23.27 3.26
N LYS A 248 25.85 24.04 2.27
CA LYS A 248 24.42 24.28 2.05
C LYS A 248 23.82 23.08 1.34
N LYS A 249 23.04 22.28 2.05
CA LYS A 249 22.24 21.18 1.50
C LYS A 249 21.06 21.67 0.67
#